data_e10dc89313d6f8e1e7247128bfd4993a
#
_entry.id   e10dc89313d6f8e1e7247128bfd4993a
#
_cell.length_a   1.000
_cell.length_b   1.000
_cell.length_c   1.000
_cell.angle_alpha   90.00
_cell.angle_beta   90.00
_cell.angle_gamma   90.00
#
_symmetry.space_group_name_H-M   'P 1'
#
loop_
_entity.id
_entity.type
_entity.pdbx_description
1 polymer ?
#
loop_
_entity_poly.entity_id
_entity_poly.type
_entity_poly.pdbx_seq_one_letter_code
_entity_poly.pdbx_strand_id
1 'polypeptide(L)'
;MLDTDQLRSFLAIVDTGSFTRAAERVNKTQSAVSMHVRRLEEQLGCALFVKQGRGAKLTNEGEELIDYARRIMQAEAGAMAALSRKGLKGAVRLGIPDDYAEAFLADILTRFNHVHRLVEIAVTCENSIELAALVHGGALELALVTDFDGLPGFELIREEPLRWAASTRFKIPQGEPIPLALGSTACVWRKVADEALEGRRESIRSLFVSKNYTAIGTVVRAGLAATVLPVGMIGEGLRVLGAADGLPALPNSRMGIIHSAGAQSEESKALAEAIRATIGGESRLAA
;
A
#
# COMPACT_ATOMS: atom_id res chain seq x y z
N MET A 1 26.60 17.61 8.12
CA MET A 1 25.29 17.46 8.77
C MET A 1 24.26 17.23 7.67
N LEU A 2 23.40 16.22 7.78
CA LEU A 2 22.41 15.91 6.75
C LEU A 2 21.36 17.05 6.65
N ASP A 3 21.06 17.45 5.43
CA ASP A 3 20.10 18.50 5.10
C ASP A 3 18.75 17.85 4.72
N THR A 4 17.66 18.28 5.37
CA THR A 4 16.34 17.70 5.14
C THR A 4 15.79 17.95 3.74
N ASP A 5 16.15 19.07 3.07
CA ASP A 5 15.78 19.33 1.67
C ASP A 5 16.49 18.36 0.71
N GLN A 6 17.73 17.96 1.02
CA GLN A 6 18.46 16.95 0.25
C GLN A 6 17.83 15.56 0.45
N LEU A 7 17.48 15.20 1.68
CA LEU A 7 16.79 13.93 1.98
C LEU A 7 15.41 13.89 1.32
N ARG A 8 14.67 14.99 1.32
CA ARG A 8 13.36 15.11 0.63
C ARG A 8 13.51 14.89 -0.88
N SER A 9 14.55 15.48 -1.49
CA SER A 9 14.85 15.28 -2.91
C SER A 9 15.26 13.83 -3.23
N PHE A 10 16.07 13.22 -2.38
CA PHE A 10 16.45 11.81 -2.47
C PHE A 10 15.22 10.90 -2.43
N LEU A 11 14.36 11.04 -1.41
CA LEU A 11 13.13 10.24 -1.28
C LEU A 11 12.17 10.45 -2.45
N ALA A 12 12.06 11.67 -2.98
CA ALA A 12 11.23 11.93 -4.15
C ALA A 12 11.72 11.19 -5.41
N ILE A 13 13.05 11.02 -5.58
CA ILE A 13 13.60 10.22 -6.68
C ILE A 13 13.32 8.74 -6.44
N VAL A 14 13.50 8.24 -5.23
CA VAL A 14 13.17 6.87 -4.84
C VAL A 14 11.71 6.56 -5.20
N ASP A 15 10.78 7.41 -4.75
CA ASP A 15 9.34 7.20 -4.93
C ASP A 15 8.86 7.34 -6.40
N THR A 16 9.55 8.15 -7.23
CA THR A 16 9.12 8.40 -8.62
C THR A 16 9.93 7.65 -9.66
N GLY A 17 11.10 7.10 -9.28
CA GLY A 17 12.06 6.48 -10.20
C GLY A 17 12.66 7.46 -11.22
N SER A 18 12.50 8.79 -11.04
CA SER A 18 12.89 9.79 -12.05
C SER A 18 13.26 11.12 -11.42
N PHE A 19 14.43 11.65 -11.77
CA PHE A 19 14.88 12.98 -11.35
C PHE A 19 13.94 14.10 -11.80
N THR A 20 13.34 13.97 -12.99
CA THR A 20 12.39 14.98 -13.52
C THR A 20 11.09 14.95 -12.74
N ARG A 21 10.48 13.79 -12.57
CA ARG A 21 9.24 13.65 -11.77
C ARG A 21 9.45 14.00 -10.30
N ALA A 22 10.62 13.67 -9.74
CA ALA A 22 10.98 14.07 -8.39
C ALA A 22 11.03 15.61 -8.26
N ALA A 23 11.62 16.29 -9.24
CA ALA A 23 11.70 17.75 -9.25
C ALA A 23 10.31 18.41 -9.25
N GLU A 24 9.39 17.92 -10.07
CA GLU A 24 7.99 18.34 -10.07
C GLU A 24 7.34 18.13 -8.69
N ARG A 25 7.52 16.95 -8.09
CA ARG A 25 6.95 16.59 -6.79
C ARG A 25 7.45 17.48 -5.63
N VAL A 26 8.72 17.89 -5.66
CA VAL A 26 9.29 18.77 -4.62
C VAL A 26 9.30 20.25 -4.99
N ASN A 27 8.61 20.65 -6.08
CA ASN A 27 8.55 22.01 -6.58
C ASN A 27 9.94 22.65 -6.79
N LYS A 28 10.87 21.90 -7.37
CA LYS A 28 12.23 22.35 -7.70
C LYS A 28 12.56 22.05 -9.18
N THR A 29 13.69 22.59 -9.66
CA THR A 29 14.20 22.21 -10.98
C THR A 29 14.93 20.86 -10.90
N GLN A 30 14.98 20.13 -12.01
CA GLN A 30 15.73 18.86 -12.09
C GLN A 30 17.22 19.04 -11.76
N SER A 31 17.82 20.19 -12.15
CA SER A 31 19.20 20.54 -11.79
C SER A 31 19.37 20.74 -10.28
N ALA A 32 18.42 21.37 -9.60
CA ALA A 32 18.45 21.54 -8.15
C ALA A 32 18.36 20.18 -7.43
N VAL A 33 17.46 19.32 -7.87
CA VAL A 33 17.33 17.94 -7.31
C VAL A 33 18.60 17.14 -7.52
N SER A 34 19.21 17.21 -8.72
CA SER A 34 20.49 16.54 -9.00
C SER A 34 21.63 17.08 -8.12
N MET A 35 21.66 18.39 -7.88
CA MET A 35 22.65 19.00 -7.00
C MET A 35 22.42 18.59 -5.53
N HIS A 36 21.17 18.47 -5.07
CA HIS A 36 20.85 17.98 -3.73
C HIS A 36 21.38 16.56 -3.50
N VAL A 37 21.13 15.66 -4.46
CA VAL A 37 21.65 14.27 -4.37
C VAL A 37 23.17 14.26 -4.35
N ARG A 38 23.82 14.99 -5.25
CA ARG A 38 25.28 15.06 -5.30
C ARG A 38 25.88 15.54 -3.98
N ARG A 39 25.33 16.60 -3.39
CA ARG A 39 25.79 17.10 -2.07
C ARG A 39 25.57 16.07 -0.96
N LEU A 40 24.47 15.32 -1.01
CA LEU A 40 24.17 14.26 -0.06
C LEU A 40 25.20 13.12 -0.21
N GLU A 41 25.51 12.70 -1.43
CA GLU A 41 26.55 11.70 -1.73
C GLU A 41 27.95 12.15 -1.28
N GLU A 42 28.30 13.44 -1.52
CA GLU A 42 29.54 14.03 -1.05
C GLU A 42 29.64 14.04 0.49
N GLN A 43 28.55 14.31 1.18
CA GLN A 43 28.50 14.29 2.65
C GLN A 43 28.60 12.90 3.24
N LEU A 44 28.00 11.90 2.58
CA LEU A 44 28.00 10.51 3.03
C LEU A 44 29.26 9.75 2.58
N GLY A 45 30.00 10.28 1.59
CA GLY A 45 31.19 9.64 1.02
C GLY A 45 30.90 8.41 0.15
N CYS A 46 29.65 8.22 -0.26
CA CYS A 46 29.22 7.10 -1.08
C CYS A 46 28.18 7.53 -2.13
N ALA A 47 28.10 6.80 -3.25
CA ALA A 47 27.07 7.01 -4.24
C ALA A 47 25.76 6.38 -3.78
N LEU A 48 24.64 7.09 -3.95
CA LEU A 48 23.29 6.61 -3.63
C LEU A 48 22.57 6.09 -4.86
N PHE A 49 22.99 6.56 -6.05
CA PHE A 49 22.43 6.14 -7.32
C PHE A 49 23.55 5.74 -8.30
N VAL A 50 23.27 4.71 -9.11
CA VAL A 50 24.08 4.33 -10.27
C VAL A 50 23.29 4.57 -11.56
N LYS A 51 23.98 4.99 -12.61
CA LYS A 51 23.36 5.22 -13.91
C LYS A 51 22.99 3.88 -14.54
N GLN A 52 21.72 3.69 -14.88
CA GLN A 52 21.24 2.51 -15.60
C GLN A 52 20.42 2.96 -16.82
N GLY A 53 21.02 2.88 -18.00
CA GLY A 53 20.38 3.34 -19.25
C GLY A 53 20.00 4.82 -19.20
N ARG A 54 18.70 5.12 -19.36
CA ARG A 54 18.15 6.49 -19.26
C ARG A 54 17.67 6.86 -17.85
N GLY A 55 17.76 5.94 -16.87
CA GLY A 55 17.33 6.13 -15.48
C GLY A 55 18.48 6.02 -14.48
N ALA A 56 18.15 6.13 -13.21
CA ALA A 56 19.04 5.86 -12.09
C ALA A 56 18.48 4.71 -11.26
N LYS A 57 19.36 3.81 -10.82
CA LYS A 57 19.05 2.74 -9.89
C LYS A 57 19.72 3.05 -8.55
N LEU A 58 19.08 2.71 -7.44
CA LEU A 58 19.69 2.80 -6.12
C LEU A 58 20.92 1.87 -6.00
N THR A 59 21.89 2.31 -5.21
CA THR A 59 22.95 1.46 -4.68
C THR A 59 22.47 0.77 -3.40
N ASN A 60 23.24 -0.17 -2.86
CA ASN A 60 22.93 -0.78 -1.55
C ASN A 60 22.91 0.30 -0.44
N GLU A 61 23.85 1.26 -0.49
CA GLU A 61 23.90 2.40 0.44
C GLU A 61 22.69 3.31 0.26
N GLY A 62 22.20 3.49 -0.98
CA GLY A 62 20.96 4.21 -1.27
C GLY A 62 19.75 3.50 -0.70
N GLU A 63 19.67 2.18 -0.82
CA GLU A 63 18.59 1.37 -0.22
C GLU A 63 18.61 1.48 1.32
N GLU A 64 19.79 1.36 1.95
CA GLU A 64 19.95 1.51 3.38
C GLU A 64 19.54 2.92 3.87
N LEU A 65 19.86 3.97 3.12
CA LEU A 65 19.51 5.34 3.50
C LEU A 65 18.01 5.61 3.52
N ILE A 66 17.18 4.89 2.77
CA ILE A 66 15.73 5.13 2.68
C ILE A 66 15.08 5.19 4.06
N ASP A 67 15.34 4.19 4.90
CA ASP A 67 14.71 4.08 6.21
C ASP A 67 15.19 5.20 7.18
N TYR A 68 16.47 5.55 7.12
CA TYR A 68 17.01 6.67 7.89
C TYR A 68 16.44 8.00 7.42
N ALA A 69 16.42 8.24 6.10
CA ALA A 69 15.86 9.45 5.52
C ALA A 69 14.39 9.64 5.89
N ARG A 70 13.58 8.60 5.79
CA ARG A 70 12.17 8.62 6.20
C ARG A 70 12.00 8.96 7.69
N ARG A 71 12.81 8.37 8.58
CA ARG A 71 12.77 8.66 10.04
C ARG A 71 13.16 10.10 10.33
N ILE A 72 14.18 10.64 9.67
CA ILE A 72 14.62 12.03 9.86
C ILE A 72 13.52 12.99 9.40
N MET A 73 12.94 12.78 8.22
CA MET A 73 11.84 13.60 7.69
C MET A 73 10.61 13.54 8.62
N GLN A 74 10.33 12.38 9.20
CA GLN A 74 9.24 12.21 10.15
C GLN A 74 9.53 12.96 11.47
N ALA A 75 10.76 12.92 11.97
CA ALA A 75 11.16 13.67 13.16
C ALA A 75 11.08 15.18 12.94
N GLU A 76 11.51 15.69 11.77
CA GLU A 76 11.35 17.09 11.39
C GLU A 76 9.88 17.52 11.39
N ALA A 77 9.02 16.76 10.69
CA ALA A 77 7.58 17.02 10.65
C ALA A 77 6.97 17.00 12.07
N GLY A 78 7.36 16.04 12.91
CA GLY A 78 6.92 15.94 14.30
C GLY A 78 7.35 17.13 15.15
N ALA A 79 8.59 17.61 15.01
CA ALA A 79 9.06 18.79 15.70
C ALA A 79 8.30 20.06 15.29
N MET A 80 8.08 20.23 13.98
CA MET A 80 7.30 21.36 13.44
C MET A 80 5.85 21.34 13.95
N ALA A 81 5.21 20.18 13.96
CA ALA A 81 3.86 20.01 14.49
C ALA A 81 3.77 20.26 16.01
N ALA A 82 4.73 19.74 16.79
CA ALA A 82 4.77 19.91 18.23
C ALA A 82 4.96 21.37 18.66
N LEU A 83 5.73 22.14 17.88
CA LEU A 83 6.01 23.56 18.14
C LEU A 83 4.98 24.49 17.48
N SER A 84 4.24 24.00 16.52
CA SER A 84 3.13 24.75 15.90
C SER A 84 2.00 24.88 16.96
N ARG A 85 1.68 26.12 17.35
CA ARG A 85 0.55 26.41 18.24
C ARG A 85 -0.82 26.06 17.66
N LYS A 86 -0.88 25.56 16.43
CA LYS A 86 -2.07 25.11 15.69
C LYS A 86 -2.03 23.59 15.44
N GLY A 87 -1.72 22.78 16.45
CA GLY A 87 -1.88 21.32 16.33
C GLY A 87 -3.33 21.00 15.90
N LEU A 88 -3.49 20.16 14.88
CA LEU A 88 -4.81 19.70 14.46
C LEU A 88 -5.52 19.05 15.65
N LYS A 89 -6.82 19.34 15.78
CA LYS A 89 -7.71 18.80 16.80
C LYS A 89 -9.04 18.48 16.16
N GLY A 90 -9.63 17.38 16.53
CA GLY A 90 -10.92 16.97 15.98
C GLY A 90 -10.97 15.48 15.78
N ALA A 91 -11.81 15.04 14.86
CA ALA A 91 -11.98 13.63 14.54
C ALA A 91 -11.98 13.42 13.02
N VAL A 92 -11.48 12.26 12.57
CA VAL A 92 -11.53 11.81 11.18
C VAL A 92 -12.13 10.41 11.14
N ARG A 93 -13.07 10.17 10.23
CA ARG A 93 -13.67 8.87 9.97
C ARG A 93 -13.02 8.23 8.75
N LEU A 94 -12.20 7.21 9.00
CA LEU A 94 -11.44 6.45 8.01
C LEU A 94 -12.14 5.13 7.70
N GLY A 95 -12.36 4.84 6.42
CA GLY A 95 -12.70 3.51 5.93
C GLY A 95 -11.46 2.74 5.49
N ILE A 96 -11.38 1.46 5.83
CA ILE A 96 -10.28 0.59 5.41
C ILE A 96 -10.75 -0.87 5.40
N PRO A 97 -10.51 -1.66 4.33
CA PRO A 97 -10.79 -3.10 4.36
C PRO A 97 -9.93 -3.81 5.43
N ASP A 98 -10.46 -4.88 6.01
CA ASP A 98 -9.81 -5.60 7.11
C ASP A 98 -8.46 -6.21 6.72
N ASP A 99 -8.28 -6.62 5.49
CA ASP A 99 -7.01 -7.06 4.92
C ASP A 99 -5.95 -5.94 4.88
N TYR A 100 -6.33 -4.74 4.43
CA TYR A 100 -5.46 -3.58 4.44
C TYR A 100 -5.24 -3.04 5.85
N ALA A 101 -6.23 -3.16 6.74
CA ALA A 101 -6.08 -2.80 8.13
C ALA A 101 -5.02 -3.68 8.83
N GLU A 102 -5.06 -5.00 8.62
CA GLU A 102 -4.04 -5.92 9.14
C GLU A 102 -2.64 -5.58 8.61
N ALA A 103 -2.53 -5.20 7.33
CA ALA A 103 -1.25 -4.96 6.67
C ALA A 103 -0.65 -3.56 6.96
N PHE A 104 -1.47 -2.51 7.07
CA PHE A 104 -0.98 -1.13 6.98
C PHE A 104 -1.46 -0.20 8.11
N LEU A 105 -2.56 -0.53 8.82
CA LEU A 105 -3.19 0.42 9.74
C LEU A 105 -2.26 0.84 10.88
N ALA A 106 -1.50 -0.09 11.45
CA ALA A 106 -0.57 0.20 12.54
C ALA A 106 0.49 1.23 12.12
N ASP A 107 1.07 1.09 10.93
CA ASP A 107 2.09 1.99 10.41
C ASP A 107 1.49 3.36 10.04
N ILE A 108 0.29 3.38 9.46
CA ILE A 108 -0.46 4.62 9.15
C ILE A 108 -0.73 5.41 10.43
N LEU A 109 -1.30 4.75 11.45
CA LEU A 109 -1.65 5.39 12.72
C LEU A 109 -0.42 5.85 13.49
N THR A 110 0.66 5.05 13.50
CA THR A 110 1.92 5.43 14.14
C THR A 110 2.49 6.68 13.50
N ARG A 111 2.55 6.74 12.17
CA ARG A 111 3.03 7.91 11.43
C ARG A 111 2.15 9.13 11.69
N PHE A 112 0.83 8.98 11.60
CA PHE A 112 -0.11 10.07 11.79
C PHE A 112 -0.10 10.61 13.23
N ASN A 113 -0.19 9.73 14.24
CA ASN A 113 -0.27 10.12 15.64
C ASN A 113 1.05 10.73 16.15
N HIS A 114 2.20 10.39 15.54
CA HIS A 114 3.46 11.03 15.89
C HIS A 114 3.42 12.56 15.69
N VAL A 115 2.68 13.01 14.68
CA VAL A 115 2.53 14.44 14.31
C VAL A 115 1.24 15.06 14.86
N HIS A 116 0.13 14.32 14.87
CA HIS A 116 -1.22 14.82 15.13
C HIS A 116 -1.88 14.14 16.34
N ARG A 117 -1.28 14.27 17.52
CA ARG A 117 -1.65 13.56 18.76
C ARG A 117 -3.05 13.86 19.30
N LEU A 118 -3.66 14.96 18.87
CA LEU A 118 -4.96 15.44 19.36
C LEU A 118 -6.10 15.19 18.38
N VAL A 119 -5.85 14.44 17.30
CA VAL A 119 -6.87 14.03 16.35
C VAL A 119 -7.33 12.63 16.67
N GLU A 120 -8.63 12.46 16.87
CA GLU A 120 -9.26 11.16 17.01
C GLU A 120 -9.50 10.53 15.65
N ILE A 121 -9.23 9.24 15.49
CA ILE A 121 -9.48 8.50 14.26
C ILE A 121 -10.51 7.41 14.55
N ALA A 122 -11.70 7.55 13.97
CA ALA A 122 -12.71 6.50 13.96
C ALA A 122 -12.52 5.63 12.72
N VAL A 123 -12.25 4.35 12.91
CA VAL A 123 -11.99 3.40 11.82
C VAL A 123 -13.20 2.52 11.58
N THR A 124 -13.63 2.41 10.32
CA THR A 124 -14.68 1.49 9.86
C THR A 124 -14.04 0.46 8.92
N CYS A 125 -14.18 -0.82 9.26
CA CYS A 125 -13.70 -1.92 8.44
C CYS A 125 -14.87 -2.58 7.69
N GLU A 126 -14.88 -2.41 6.36
CA GLU A 126 -15.84 -3.04 5.44
C GLU A 126 -15.14 -3.32 4.10
N ASN A 127 -15.78 -4.00 3.17
CA ASN A 127 -15.24 -4.18 1.82
C ASN A 127 -15.22 -2.86 1.03
N SER A 128 -14.39 -2.78 -0.01
CA SER A 128 -14.19 -1.56 -0.81
C SER A 128 -15.46 -0.98 -1.40
N ILE A 129 -16.45 -1.82 -1.76
CA ILE A 129 -17.73 -1.37 -2.33
C ILE A 129 -18.57 -0.67 -1.26
N GLU A 130 -18.70 -1.27 -0.08
CA GLU A 130 -19.44 -0.68 1.05
C GLU A 130 -18.75 0.60 1.55
N LEU A 131 -17.41 0.60 1.63
CA LEU A 131 -16.65 1.80 2.00
C LEU A 131 -16.84 2.95 1.00
N ALA A 132 -16.84 2.66 -0.29
CA ALA A 132 -17.11 3.67 -1.32
C ALA A 132 -18.52 4.27 -1.17
N ALA A 133 -19.52 3.47 -0.89
CA ALA A 133 -20.87 3.95 -0.63
C ALA A 133 -20.93 4.86 0.62
N LEU A 134 -20.24 4.49 1.72
CA LEU A 134 -20.17 5.29 2.94
C LEU A 134 -19.43 6.63 2.71
N VAL A 135 -18.35 6.65 1.92
CA VAL A 135 -17.62 7.88 1.56
C VAL A 135 -18.48 8.79 0.69
N HIS A 136 -19.10 8.25 -0.37
CA HIS A 136 -19.96 9.04 -1.25
C HIS A 136 -21.24 9.54 -0.54
N GLY A 137 -21.72 8.80 0.44
CA GLY A 137 -22.82 9.21 1.32
C GLY A 137 -22.43 10.18 2.43
N GLY A 138 -21.13 10.55 2.57
CA GLY A 138 -20.63 11.46 3.61
C GLY A 138 -20.56 10.88 5.02
N ALA A 139 -20.77 9.56 5.18
CA ALA A 139 -20.61 8.88 6.46
C ALA A 139 -19.13 8.73 6.86
N LEU A 140 -18.22 8.66 5.88
CA LEU A 140 -16.76 8.67 6.05
C LEU A 140 -16.16 9.86 5.32
N GLU A 141 -15.06 10.43 5.83
CA GLU A 141 -14.31 11.49 5.16
C GLU A 141 -13.40 10.96 4.06
N LEU A 142 -12.79 9.80 4.28
CA LEU A 142 -11.94 9.13 3.31
C LEU A 142 -11.93 7.62 3.53
N ALA A 143 -11.56 6.88 2.50
CA ALA A 143 -11.30 5.45 2.63
C ALA A 143 -10.13 5.01 1.76
N LEU A 144 -9.34 4.06 2.29
CA LEU A 144 -8.42 3.25 1.50
C LEU A 144 -9.22 2.11 0.87
N VAL A 145 -9.13 1.91 -0.44
CA VAL A 145 -9.94 0.92 -1.16
C VAL A 145 -9.15 0.26 -2.29
N THR A 146 -9.60 -0.91 -2.71
CA THR A 146 -9.23 -1.49 -4.01
C THR A 146 -10.13 -0.89 -5.09
N ASP A 147 -9.55 -0.43 -6.20
CA ASP A 147 -10.32 0.04 -7.36
C ASP A 147 -11.17 -1.10 -7.95
N PHE A 148 -12.38 -0.75 -8.33
CA PHE A 148 -13.32 -1.62 -9.02
C PHE A 148 -14.13 -0.81 -10.02
N ASP A 149 -14.22 -1.30 -11.25
CA ASP A 149 -15.06 -0.73 -12.32
C ASP A 149 -14.86 0.80 -12.54
N GLY A 150 -13.66 1.33 -12.28
CA GLY A 150 -13.37 2.76 -12.46
C GLY A 150 -14.02 3.65 -11.42
N LEU A 151 -13.80 3.37 -10.14
CA LEU A 151 -14.39 4.05 -8.98
C LEU A 151 -14.22 5.58 -9.05
N PRO A 152 -15.32 6.36 -9.03
CA PRO A 152 -15.26 7.82 -9.09
C PRO A 152 -14.45 8.42 -7.93
N GLY A 153 -13.58 9.39 -8.26
CA GLY A 153 -12.73 10.07 -7.27
C GLY A 153 -11.59 9.21 -6.72
N PHE A 154 -11.32 8.05 -7.33
CA PHE A 154 -10.22 7.19 -6.94
C PHE A 154 -8.86 7.81 -7.27
N GLU A 155 -8.03 7.94 -6.26
CA GLU A 155 -6.64 8.34 -6.37
C GLU A 155 -5.74 7.12 -6.17
N LEU A 156 -5.07 6.68 -7.25
CA LEU A 156 -4.16 5.53 -7.20
C LEU A 156 -2.95 5.85 -6.33
N ILE A 157 -2.65 5.00 -5.35
CA ILE A 157 -1.44 5.06 -4.53
C ILE A 157 -0.46 3.96 -4.91
N ARG A 158 -0.97 2.74 -5.13
CA ARG A 158 -0.16 1.57 -5.40
C ARG A 158 -0.86 0.63 -6.36
N GLU A 159 -0.08 0.10 -7.30
CA GLU A 159 -0.51 -0.98 -8.17
C GLU A 159 0.49 -2.13 -8.03
N GLU A 160 -0.01 -3.33 -7.78
CA GLU A 160 0.82 -4.50 -7.60
C GLU A 160 0.15 -5.76 -8.13
N PRO A 161 0.94 -6.78 -8.52
CA PRO A 161 0.40 -8.03 -9.03
C PRO A 161 -0.48 -8.74 -8.00
N LEU A 162 -1.68 -9.13 -8.43
CA LEU A 162 -2.52 -10.07 -7.68
C LEU A 162 -2.07 -11.49 -7.98
N ARG A 163 -1.99 -12.34 -6.95
CA ARG A 163 -1.48 -13.72 -7.07
C ARG A 163 -2.36 -14.70 -6.29
N TRP A 164 -2.42 -15.91 -6.79
CA TRP A 164 -2.87 -17.04 -5.99
C TRP A 164 -1.80 -17.33 -4.93
N ALA A 165 -2.22 -17.53 -3.70
CA ALA A 165 -1.33 -17.78 -2.58
C ALA A 165 -1.87 -18.92 -1.72
N ALA A 166 -0.96 -19.70 -1.16
CA ALA A 166 -1.28 -20.75 -0.20
C ALA A 166 -0.14 -20.91 0.81
N SER A 167 -0.40 -21.61 1.90
CA SER A 167 0.66 -22.01 2.82
C SER A 167 1.74 -22.83 2.09
N THR A 168 3.00 -22.67 2.49
CA THR A 168 4.10 -23.54 2.01
C THR A 168 3.84 -25.04 2.28
N ARG A 169 2.96 -25.35 3.24
CA ARG A 169 2.52 -26.71 3.56
C ARG A 169 1.35 -27.20 2.68
N PHE A 170 0.71 -26.31 1.94
CA PHE A 170 -0.42 -26.65 1.08
C PHE A 170 0.05 -27.55 -0.07
N LYS A 171 -0.63 -28.69 -0.23
CA LYS A 171 -0.42 -29.63 -1.33
C LYS A 171 -1.56 -29.51 -2.33
N ILE A 172 -1.23 -29.33 -3.60
CA ILE A 172 -2.21 -29.35 -4.68
C ILE A 172 -2.81 -30.77 -4.74
N PRO A 173 -4.16 -30.90 -4.64
CA PRO A 173 -4.80 -32.20 -4.77
C PRO A 173 -4.57 -32.76 -6.17
N GLN A 174 -4.28 -34.05 -6.26
CA GLN A 174 -4.17 -34.75 -7.54
C GLN A 174 -5.52 -35.35 -7.92
N GLY A 175 -6.07 -34.98 -9.07
CA GLY A 175 -7.35 -35.48 -9.56
C GLY A 175 -8.59 -34.98 -8.82
N GLU A 176 -8.43 -34.02 -7.89
CA GLU A 176 -9.53 -33.37 -7.20
C GLU A 176 -9.49 -31.84 -7.41
N PRO A 177 -10.64 -31.15 -7.30
CA PRO A 177 -10.67 -29.69 -7.40
C PRO A 177 -9.85 -28.98 -6.31
N ILE A 178 -9.09 -27.95 -6.71
CA ILE A 178 -8.29 -27.13 -5.79
C ILE A 178 -9.20 -26.41 -4.79
N PRO A 179 -9.03 -26.60 -3.48
CA PRO A 179 -9.84 -25.90 -2.48
C PRO A 179 -9.42 -24.43 -2.37
N LEU A 180 -10.40 -23.52 -2.46
CA LEU A 180 -10.21 -22.08 -2.33
C LEU A 180 -10.89 -21.55 -1.08
N ALA A 181 -10.22 -20.64 -0.38
CA ALA A 181 -10.77 -19.78 0.67
C ALA A 181 -10.83 -18.36 0.13
N LEU A 182 -12.02 -17.82 -0.06
CA LEU A 182 -12.24 -16.56 -0.76
C LEU A 182 -13.11 -15.60 0.05
N GLY A 183 -13.01 -14.31 -0.28
CA GLY A 183 -13.90 -13.28 0.22
C GLY A 183 -15.37 -13.53 -0.14
N SER A 184 -16.27 -12.73 0.41
CA SER A 184 -17.68 -12.71 0.00
C SER A 184 -17.81 -12.24 -1.46
N THR A 185 -18.99 -12.35 -2.05
CA THR A 185 -19.27 -11.89 -3.42
C THR A 185 -19.06 -10.38 -3.62
N ALA A 186 -19.06 -9.60 -2.55
CA ALA A 186 -18.75 -8.16 -2.56
C ALA A 186 -17.23 -7.87 -2.49
N CYS A 187 -16.37 -8.89 -2.37
CA CYS A 187 -14.92 -8.70 -2.38
C CYS A 187 -14.42 -8.54 -3.82
N VAL A 188 -13.69 -7.45 -4.10
CA VAL A 188 -13.12 -7.16 -5.41
C VAL A 188 -12.20 -8.29 -5.89
N TRP A 189 -11.33 -8.79 -5.02
CA TRP A 189 -10.42 -9.90 -5.38
C TRP A 189 -11.16 -11.21 -5.64
N ARG A 190 -12.30 -11.43 -4.97
CA ARG A 190 -13.18 -12.57 -5.27
C ARG A 190 -13.76 -12.46 -6.68
N LYS A 191 -14.24 -11.29 -7.08
CA LYS A 191 -14.76 -11.05 -8.44
C LYS A 191 -13.68 -11.36 -9.49
N VAL A 192 -12.47 -10.83 -9.28
CA VAL A 192 -11.31 -11.10 -10.16
C VAL A 192 -10.98 -12.59 -10.23
N ALA A 193 -11.02 -13.29 -9.09
CA ALA A 193 -10.78 -14.74 -9.06
C ALA A 193 -11.84 -15.52 -9.83
N ASP A 194 -13.11 -15.19 -9.62
CA ASP A 194 -14.24 -15.85 -10.27
C ASP A 194 -14.21 -15.64 -11.81
N GLU A 195 -13.84 -14.43 -12.28
CA GLU A 195 -13.63 -14.12 -13.68
C GLU A 195 -12.46 -14.90 -14.29
N ALA A 196 -11.33 -14.95 -13.60
CA ALA A 196 -10.16 -15.69 -14.07
C ALA A 196 -10.40 -17.21 -14.14
N LEU A 197 -11.31 -17.72 -13.32
CA LEU A 197 -11.70 -19.15 -13.26
C LEU A 197 -12.89 -19.47 -14.16
N GLU A 198 -13.40 -18.53 -14.95
CA GLU A 198 -14.47 -18.78 -15.90
C GLU A 198 -14.06 -19.88 -16.90
N GLY A 199 -14.90 -20.90 -17.04
CA GLY A 199 -14.60 -22.10 -17.84
C GLY A 199 -13.70 -23.14 -17.15
N ARG A 200 -13.27 -22.93 -15.89
CA ARG A 200 -12.44 -23.86 -15.11
C ARG A 200 -13.09 -24.31 -13.80
N ARG A 201 -14.38 -24.12 -13.64
CA ARG A 201 -15.11 -24.36 -12.37
C ARG A 201 -15.02 -25.81 -11.87
N GLU A 202 -14.82 -26.76 -12.75
CA GLU A 202 -14.65 -28.17 -12.38
C GLU A 202 -13.29 -28.47 -11.72
N SER A 203 -12.29 -27.61 -11.95
CA SER A 203 -10.94 -27.76 -11.38
C SER A 203 -10.75 -27.06 -10.05
N ILE A 204 -11.78 -26.40 -9.52
CA ILE A 204 -11.73 -25.67 -8.25
C ILE A 204 -12.94 -25.99 -7.38
N ARG A 205 -12.75 -25.85 -6.05
CA ARG A 205 -13.82 -25.97 -5.06
C ARG A 205 -13.77 -24.80 -4.06
N SER A 206 -14.85 -24.04 -3.95
CA SER A 206 -14.96 -23.07 -2.85
C SER A 206 -15.13 -23.83 -1.54
N LEU A 207 -14.04 -23.91 -0.76
CA LEU A 207 -14.04 -24.60 0.53
C LEU A 207 -14.55 -23.70 1.65
N PHE A 208 -14.15 -22.42 1.61
CA PHE A 208 -14.43 -21.46 2.67
C PHE A 208 -14.72 -20.08 2.10
N VAL A 209 -15.74 -19.42 2.61
CA VAL A 209 -16.11 -18.05 2.23
C VAL A 209 -16.33 -17.24 3.50
N SER A 210 -15.68 -16.07 3.59
CA SER A 210 -15.85 -15.16 4.72
C SER A 210 -15.77 -13.72 4.28
N LYS A 211 -16.49 -12.82 4.96
CA LYS A 211 -16.25 -11.38 4.86
C LYS A 211 -14.98 -10.96 5.60
N ASN A 212 -14.50 -11.75 6.54
CA ASN A 212 -13.38 -11.43 7.40
C ASN A 212 -12.08 -12.06 6.86
N TYR A 213 -11.10 -11.20 6.55
CA TYR A 213 -9.80 -11.60 6.00
C TYR A 213 -9.00 -12.49 6.98
N THR A 214 -9.02 -12.18 8.27
CA THR A 214 -8.30 -12.98 9.29
C THR A 214 -8.81 -14.44 9.32
N ALA A 215 -10.12 -14.63 9.15
CA ALA A 215 -10.72 -15.97 9.05
C ALA A 215 -10.22 -16.73 7.79
N ILE A 216 -10.17 -16.04 6.64
CA ILE A 216 -9.59 -16.59 5.39
C ILE A 216 -8.12 -16.96 5.61
N GLY A 217 -7.33 -16.03 6.16
CA GLY A 217 -5.92 -16.22 6.45
C GLY A 217 -5.65 -17.42 7.38
N THR A 218 -6.53 -17.68 8.34
CA THR A 218 -6.43 -18.84 9.23
C THR A 218 -6.56 -20.17 8.46
N VAL A 219 -7.53 -20.27 7.57
CA VAL A 219 -7.74 -21.46 6.72
C VAL A 219 -6.55 -21.67 5.77
N VAL A 220 -6.05 -20.58 5.17
CA VAL A 220 -4.91 -20.61 4.24
C VAL A 220 -3.62 -21.00 4.96
N ARG A 221 -3.30 -20.36 6.09
CA ARG A 221 -2.11 -20.70 6.90
C ARG A 221 -2.13 -22.11 7.46
N ALA A 222 -3.31 -22.65 7.72
CA ALA A 222 -3.48 -24.06 8.09
C ALA A 222 -3.16 -25.05 6.94
N GLY A 223 -2.98 -24.55 5.71
CA GLY A 223 -2.70 -25.39 4.54
C GLY A 223 -3.92 -26.10 3.98
N LEU A 224 -5.13 -25.60 4.24
CA LEU A 224 -6.39 -26.23 3.82
C LEU A 224 -6.88 -25.73 2.46
N ALA A 225 -6.51 -24.51 2.07
CA ALA A 225 -6.99 -23.87 0.84
C ALA A 225 -5.99 -22.87 0.29
N ALA A 226 -6.12 -22.52 -0.99
CA ALA A 226 -5.49 -21.37 -1.61
C ALA A 226 -6.44 -20.15 -1.57
N THR A 227 -5.87 -18.96 -1.74
CA THR A 227 -6.61 -17.69 -1.80
C THR A 227 -5.97 -16.76 -2.82
N VAL A 228 -6.50 -15.53 -2.94
CA VAL A 228 -5.96 -14.47 -3.80
C VAL A 228 -5.48 -13.31 -2.93
N LEU A 229 -4.23 -12.88 -3.16
CA LEU A 229 -3.60 -11.78 -2.43
C LEU A 229 -2.77 -10.90 -3.36
N PRO A 230 -2.68 -9.59 -3.11
CA PRO A 230 -1.61 -8.75 -3.65
C PRO A 230 -0.24 -9.30 -3.22
N VAL A 231 0.75 -9.18 -4.10
CA VAL A 231 2.10 -9.70 -3.84
C VAL A 231 2.68 -9.13 -2.53
N GLY A 232 2.39 -7.87 -2.24
CA GLY A 232 2.83 -7.20 -1.02
C GLY A 232 2.27 -7.74 0.28
N MET A 233 1.25 -8.60 0.23
CA MET A 233 0.63 -9.24 1.39
C MET A 233 1.00 -10.73 1.53
N ILE A 234 1.81 -11.27 0.60
CA ILE A 234 2.30 -12.65 0.65
C ILE A 234 3.57 -12.67 1.50
N GLY A 235 3.41 -12.85 2.80
CA GLY A 235 4.49 -12.90 3.78
C GLY A 235 5.04 -14.31 4.04
N GLU A 236 5.83 -14.41 5.10
CA GLU A 236 6.45 -15.66 5.54
C GLU A 236 5.40 -16.78 5.75
N GLY A 237 5.76 -17.98 5.36
CA GLY A 237 4.89 -19.17 5.45
C GLY A 237 3.87 -19.31 4.32
N LEU A 238 3.78 -18.34 3.40
CA LEU A 238 2.99 -18.41 2.18
C LEU A 238 3.87 -18.59 0.94
N ARG A 239 3.31 -19.16 -0.12
CA ARG A 239 3.92 -19.28 -1.44
C ARG A 239 2.94 -18.87 -2.52
N VAL A 240 3.47 -18.37 -3.62
CA VAL A 240 2.70 -18.07 -4.83
C VAL A 240 2.38 -19.38 -5.57
N LEU A 241 1.17 -19.47 -6.07
CA LEU A 241 0.71 -20.50 -7.00
C LEU A 241 0.49 -19.86 -8.39
N GLY A 242 0.57 -20.67 -9.43
CA GLY A 242 0.41 -20.19 -10.80
C GLY A 242 0.06 -21.27 -11.82
N ALA A 243 0.45 -21.08 -13.06
CA ALA A 243 0.12 -21.98 -14.17
C ALA A 243 0.61 -23.42 -13.95
N ALA A 244 1.78 -23.60 -13.34
CA ALA A 244 2.30 -24.93 -12.99
C ALA A 244 1.43 -25.66 -11.95
N ASP A 245 0.67 -24.91 -11.16
CA ASP A 245 -0.28 -25.39 -10.17
C ASP A 245 -1.71 -25.51 -10.71
N GLY A 246 -1.94 -25.26 -11.99
CA GLY A 246 -3.26 -25.31 -12.65
C GLY A 246 -4.10 -24.05 -12.48
N LEU A 247 -3.55 -22.95 -11.95
CA LEU A 247 -4.26 -21.70 -11.71
C LEU A 247 -3.92 -20.62 -12.76
N PRO A 248 -4.92 -19.89 -13.27
CA PRO A 248 -4.69 -18.84 -14.27
C PRO A 248 -3.96 -17.62 -13.69
N ALA A 249 -3.37 -16.81 -14.58
CA ALA A 249 -2.83 -15.51 -14.18
C ALA A 249 -3.94 -14.56 -13.72
N LEU A 250 -3.62 -13.68 -12.78
CA LEU A 250 -4.52 -12.64 -12.29
C LEU A 250 -3.98 -11.26 -12.73
N PRO A 251 -4.87 -10.26 -12.93
CA PRO A 251 -4.48 -8.88 -13.21
C PRO A 251 -3.79 -8.25 -11.99
N ASN A 252 -3.36 -7.00 -12.13
CA ASN A 252 -2.88 -6.22 -11.01
C ASN A 252 -4.03 -5.76 -10.11
N SER A 253 -3.75 -5.66 -8.81
CA SER A 253 -4.60 -4.97 -7.84
C SER A 253 -4.20 -3.51 -7.77
N ARG A 254 -5.18 -2.60 -7.77
CA ARG A 254 -4.98 -1.16 -7.69
C ARG A 254 -5.54 -0.66 -6.35
N MET A 255 -4.66 -0.18 -5.50
CA MET A 255 -4.99 0.35 -4.17
C MET A 255 -4.92 1.88 -4.20
N GLY A 256 -5.89 2.54 -3.61
CA GLY A 256 -5.93 3.99 -3.60
C GLY A 256 -6.89 4.55 -2.56
N ILE A 257 -6.97 5.88 -2.54
CA ILE A 257 -7.84 6.63 -1.63
C ILE A 257 -9.03 7.21 -2.42
N ILE A 258 -10.17 7.24 -1.77
CA ILE A 258 -11.32 8.05 -2.16
C ILE A 258 -11.67 9.01 -1.03
N HIS A 259 -12.20 10.17 -1.39
CA HIS A 259 -12.62 11.22 -0.46
C HIS A 259 -14.10 11.52 -0.61
N SER A 260 -14.74 11.94 0.50
CA SER A 260 -16.09 12.47 0.43
C SER A 260 -16.15 13.75 -0.39
N ALA A 261 -17.29 14.00 -1.02
CA ALA A 261 -17.53 15.24 -1.76
C ALA A 261 -17.59 16.42 -0.78
N GLY A 262 -16.94 17.56 -1.15
CA GLY A 262 -16.92 18.77 -0.35
C GLY A 262 -15.53 19.18 0.12
N ALA A 263 -15.47 20.20 0.99
CA ALA A 263 -14.22 20.69 1.54
C ALA A 263 -13.65 19.65 2.52
N GLN A 264 -12.49 19.11 2.19
CA GLN A 264 -11.76 18.20 3.07
C GLN A 264 -11.20 18.98 4.27
N SER A 265 -11.41 18.45 5.49
CA SER A 265 -10.79 18.99 6.69
C SER A 265 -9.25 18.86 6.63
N GLU A 266 -8.54 19.70 7.36
CA GLU A 266 -7.07 19.59 7.44
C GLU A 266 -6.63 18.26 8.06
N GLU A 267 -7.43 17.73 8.99
CA GLU A 267 -7.23 16.41 9.61
C GLU A 267 -7.33 15.29 8.58
N SER A 268 -8.35 15.33 7.71
CA SER A 268 -8.55 14.35 6.64
C SER A 268 -7.43 14.41 5.60
N LYS A 269 -6.98 15.61 5.21
CA LYS A 269 -5.84 15.80 4.31
C LYS A 269 -4.55 15.23 4.90
N ALA A 270 -4.28 15.54 6.18
CA ALA A 270 -3.10 15.04 6.89
C ALA A 270 -3.10 13.50 7.00
N LEU A 271 -4.27 12.90 7.25
CA LEU A 271 -4.40 11.44 7.29
C LEU A 271 -4.17 10.81 5.90
N ALA A 272 -4.71 11.42 4.84
CA ALA A 272 -4.45 10.97 3.47
C ALA A 272 -2.96 11.05 3.11
N GLU A 273 -2.24 12.08 3.53
CA GLU A 273 -0.79 12.19 3.37
C GLU A 273 -0.04 11.08 4.13
N ALA A 274 -0.45 10.76 5.36
CA ALA A 274 0.13 9.66 6.12
C ALA A 274 -0.08 8.31 5.42
N ILE A 275 -1.27 8.08 4.85
CA ILE A 275 -1.59 6.87 4.06
C ILE A 275 -0.69 6.80 2.82
N ARG A 276 -0.59 7.88 2.02
CA ARG A 276 0.29 7.92 0.83
C ARG A 276 1.75 7.66 1.18
N ALA A 277 2.24 8.26 2.25
CA ALA A 277 3.62 8.09 2.69
C ALA A 277 3.92 6.69 3.24
N THR A 278 2.92 5.98 3.75
CA THR A 278 3.07 4.61 4.27
C THR A 278 2.99 3.58 3.15
N ILE A 279 2.01 3.73 2.23
CA ILE A 279 1.69 2.72 1.22
C ILE A 279 2.44 2.97 -0.09
N GLY A 280 2.65 4.24 -0.48
CA GLY A 280 3.28 4.63 -1.74
C GLY A 280 4.81 4.46 -1.76
N GLY A 281 5.45 4.12 -0.65
CA GLY A 281 6.85 3.68 -0.62
C GLY A 281 6.99 2.29 -1.22
N GLU A 282 8.12 2.00 -1.87
CA GLU A 282 8.38 0.69 -2.49
C GLU A 282 8.10 -0.48 -1.53
N SER A 283 7.51 -1.52 -2.11
CA SER A 283 7.18 -2.77 -1.44
C SER A 283 8.38 -3.32 -0.64
N ARG A 284 8.18 -3.59 0.65
CA ARG A 284 9.06 -4.42 1.49
C ARG A 284 9.10 -5.88 1.01
N LEU A 285 9.26 -6.13 -0.30
CA LEU A 285 9.25 -7.48 -0.82
C LEU A 285 10.23 -7.65 -1.97
N ALA A 286 11.45 -7.92 -1.58
CA ALA A 286 12.39 -8.79 -2.28
C ALA A 286 13.45 -9.20 -1.26
N ALA A 287 13.19 -10.19 -0.48
CA ALA A 287 14.17 -11.06 0.17
C ALA A 287 13.57 -12.45 0.27
#